data_aac3a1cd4e50b9c2cfc8dde39eb5e21e
#
_entry.id   aac3a1cd4e50b9c2cfc8dde39eb5e21e
#
_cell.length_a   1.000
_cell.length_b   1.000
_cell.length_c   1.000
_cell.angle_alpha   90.00
_cell.angle_beta   90.00
_cell.angle_gamma   90.00
#
_symmetry.space_group_name_H-M   'P 1'
#
loop_
_entity.id
_entity.type
_entity.pdbx_description
1 polymer ?
#
loop_
_entity_poly.entity_id
_entity_poly.type
_entity_poly.pdbx_seq_one_letter_code
_entity_poly.pdbx_strand_id
1 'polypeptide(L)'
;GGPTILGSNVPAVRDQVIELLNTCGPSTGLFHEFEYKLAKKISDLVPSVEMFRMLGSGTEADMCAARIARLKTGHKNILKMGGAYHGWSDQLAYGMRVPGTKGIMSKGVPNFVFKHTDEFFPNDLEDLERKLKANRLTGGTAAVYLEPMGPESGTRPVSREFVRGAARLARQYGALL
;
A
#
# COMPACT_ATOMS: atom_id res chain seq x y z
N GLY A 1 5.14 -12.09 -8.62
CA GLY A 1 4.87 -13.29 -7.98
C GLY A 1 4.14 -13.27 -6.65
N GLY A 2 4.26 -12.23 -5.80
CA GLY A 2 3.66 -12.25 -4.45
C GLY A 2 2.18 -12.61 -4.38
N PRO A 3 1.31 -12.09 -5.26
CA PRO A 3 -0.13 -12.39 -5.22
C PRO A 3 -0.49 -13.86 -5.52
N THR A 4 0.39 -14.63 -6.15
CA THR A 4 0.12 -16.00 -6.60
C THR A 4 0.54 -17.05 -5.56
N ILE A 5 0.27 -16.81 -4.28
CA ILE A 5 0.66 -17.70 -3.17
C ILE A 5 0.16 -19.13 -3.34
N LEU A 6 -1.05 -19.31 -3.86
CA LEU A 6 -1.65 -20.62 -4.06
C LEU A 6 -1.30 -21.25 -5.43
N GLY A 7 -0.53 -20.56 -6.26
CA GLY A 7 -0.28 -20.92 -7.65
C GLY A 7 -1.30 -20.33 -8.62
N SER A 8 -1.06 -20.49 -9.90
CA SER A 8 -1.83 -19.86 -10.97
C SER A 8 -3.04 -20.69 -11.46
N ASN A 9 -3.15 -21.93 -11.05
CA ASN A 9 -4.19 -22.84 -11.52
C ASN A 9 -4.69 -23.78 -10.41
N VAL A 10 -5.24 -23.19 -9.35
CA VAL A 10 -5.86 -23.96 -8.25
C VAL A 10 -7.20 -24.48 -8.72
N PRO A 11 -7.43 -25.82 -8.75
CA PRO A 11 -8.65 -26.39 -9.31
C PRO A 11 -9.92 -25.83 -8.67
N ALA A 12 -9.99 -25.76 -7.35
CA ALA A 12 -11.17 -25.25 -6.65
C ALA A 12 -11.52 -23.79 -7.00
N VAL A 13 -10.51 -22.94 -7.22
CA VAL A 13 -10.72 -21.55 -7.65
C VAL A 13 -11.14 -21.49 -9.11
N ARG A 14 -10.44 -22.24 -9.97
CA ARG A 14 -10.74 -22.28 -11.40
C ARG A 14 -12.18 -22.75 -11.65
N ASP A 15 -12.60 -23.82 -10.99
CA ASP A 15 -13.91 -24.44 -11.23
C ASP A 15 -15.03 -23.50 -10.76
N GLN A 16 -14.85 -22.77 -9.66
CA GLN A 16 -15.78 -21.71 -9.22
C GLN A 16 -15.83 -20.53 -10.19
N VAL A 17 -14.71 -20.13 -10.78
CA VAL A 17 -14.68 -19.06 -11.80
C VAL A 17 -15.44 -19.49 -13.05
N ILE A 18 -15.25 -20.74 -13.51
CA ILE A 18 -15.95 -21.29 -14.68
C ILE A 18 -17.48 -21.32 -14.41
N GLU A 19 -17.89 -21.81 -13.25
CA GLU A 19 -19.31 -21.84 -12.86
C GLU A 19 -19.90 -20.41 -12.84
N LEU A 20 -19.18 -19.46 -12.27
CA LEU A 20 -19.61 -18.06 -12.22
C LEU A 20 -19.77 -17.45 -13.62
N LEU A 21 -18.81 -17.67 -14.49
CA LEU A 21 -18.87 -17.16 -15.87
C LEU A 21 -20.02 -17.77 -16.66
N ASN A 22 -20.38 -19.03 -16.40
CA ASN A 22 -21.51 -19.69 -17.03
C ASN A 22 -22.87 -19.23 -16.50
N THR A 23 -22.93 -18.76 -15.25
CA THR A 23 -24.19 -18.36 -14.58
C THR A 23 -24.46 -16.87 -14.61
N CYS A 24 -23.44 -16.06 -14.34
CA CYS A 24 -23.58 -14.60 -14.18
C CYS A 24 -22.82 -13.80 -15.24
N GLY A 25 -21.87 -14.44 -15.95
CA GLY A 25 -20.97 -13.73 -16.85
C GLY A 25 -19.93 -12.88 -16.10
N PRO A 26 -19.10 -12.12 -16.85
CA PRO A 26 -18.11 -11.21 -16.26
C PRO A 26 -18.79 -10.01 -15.61
N SER A 27 -18.22 -9.53 -14.50
CA SER A 27 -18.66 -8.29 -13.85
C SER A 27 -18.52 -7.08 -14.78
N THR A 28 -19.52 -6.24 -14.80
CA THR A 28 -19.61 -5.05 -15.68
C THR A 28 -19.40 -3.73 -14.92
N GLY A 29 -18.72 -3.76 -13.78
CA GLY A 29 -18.47 -2.58 -12.93
C GLY A 29 -19.61 -2.21 -11.98
N LEU A 30 -20.72 -2.94 -12.02
CA LEU A 30 -21.78 -2.86 -11.02
C LEU A 30 -21.43 -3.75 -9.82
N PHE A 31 -22.13 -3.53 -8.70
CA PHE A 31 -21.95 -4.35 -7.49
C PHE A 31 -22.33 -5.81 -7.75
N HIS A 32 -21.44 -6.71 -7.33
CA HIS A 32 -21.68 -8.13 -7.35
C HIS A 32 -21.73 -8.69 -5.93
N GLU A 33 -22.52 -9.73 -5.70
CA GLU A 33 -22.64 -10.34 -4.35
C GLU A 33 -21.31 -10.84 -3.77
N PHE A 34 -20.38 -11.24 -4.63
CA PHE A 34 -19.03 -11.67 -4.21
C PHE A 34 -18.18 -10.51 -3.68
N GLU A 35 -18.37 -9.28 -4.15
CA GLU A 35 -17.71 -8.11 -3.57
C GLU A 35 -18.15 -7.93 -2.10
N TYR A 36 -19.44 -8.06 -1.82
CA TYR A 36 -19.95 -8.03 -0.44
C TYR A 36 -19.41 -9.18 0.41
N LYS A 37 -19.46 -10.42 -0.11
CA LYS A 37 -18.95 -11.61 0.59
C LYS A 37 -17.46 -11.47 0.91
N LEU A 38 -16.65 -10.96 -0.02
CA LEU A 38 -15.24 -10.69 0.17
C LEU A 38 -15.02 -9.60 1.22
N ALA A 39 -15.72 -8.47 1.09
CA ALA A 39 -15.62 -7.36 2.03
C ALA A 39 -15.93 -7.81 3.46
N LYS A 40 -17.03 -8.56 3.64
CA LYS A 40 -17.39 -9.14 4.93
C LYS A 40 -16.30 -10.07 5.47
N LYS A 41 -15.78 -10.97 4.64
CA LYS A 41 -14.73 -11.90 5.04
C LYS A 41 -13.45 -11.19 5.48
N ILE A 42 -13.07 -10.12 4.78
CA ILE A 42 -11.91 -9.30 5.14
C ILE A 42 -12.15 -8.59 6.46
N SER A 43 -13.31 -7.95 6.65
CA SER A 43 -13.63 -7.27 7.91
C SER A 43 -13.69 -8.22 9.10
N ASP A 44 -14.17 -9.46 8.91
CA ASP A 44 -14.19 -10.49 9.95
C ASP A 44 -12.77 -10.93 10.36
N LEU A 45 -11.83 -10.95 9.40
CA LEU A 45 -10.44 -11.38 9.63
C LEU A 45 -9.52 -10.23 10.08
N VAL A 46 -9.84 -9.00 9.68
CA VAL A 46 -9.03 -7.80 9.95
C VAL A 46 -9.94 -6.72 10.56
N PRO A 47 -10.12 -6.71 11.89
CA PRO A 47 -11.11 -5.85 12.57
C PRO A 47 -10.92 -4.34 12.34
N SER A 48 -9.76 -3.90 11.90
CA SER A 48 -9.49 -2.50 11.54
C SER A 48 -10.06 -2.10 10.18
N VAL A 49 -10.53 -3.05 9.37
CA VAL A 49 -11.14 -2.80 8.06
C VAL A 49 -12.66 -2.72 8.24
N GLU A 50 -13.18 -1.51 8.43
CA GLU A 50 -14.61 -1.25 8.59
C GLU A 50 -15.34 -1.13 7.25
N MET A 51 -14.66 -0.60 6.24
CA MET A 51 -15.17 -0.43 4.88
C MET A 51 -14.17 -0.96 3.87
N PHE A 52 -14.68 -1.52 2.80
CA PHE A 52 -13.89 -2.14 1.75
C PHE A 52 -14.35 -1.69 0.36
N ARG A 53 -13.41 -1.42 -0.50
CA ARG A 53 -13.67 -1.18 -1.92
C ARG A 53 -12.64 -1.95 -2.76
N MET A 54 -13.15 -2.76 -3.68
CA MET A 54 -12.32 -3.43 -4.68
C MET A 54 -11.89 -2.46 -5.76
N LEU A 55 -10.63 -2.56 -6.18
CA LEU A 55 -10.07 -1.86 -7.33
C LEU A 55 -9.39 -2.87 -8.25
N GLY A 56 -9.10 -2.49 -9.48
CA GLY A 56 -8.61 -3.42 -10.51
C GLY A 56 -7.21 -3.96 -10.27
N SER A 57 -6.41 -3.30 -9.44
CA SER A 57 -5.04 -3.71 -9.12
C SER A 57 -4.56 -3.11 -7.80
N GLY A 58 -3.50 -3.68 -7.22
CA GLY A 58 -2.83 -3.09 -6.05
C GLY A 58 -2.29 -1.69 -6.35
N THR A 59 -1.79 -1.43 -7.56
CA THR A 59 -1.36 -0.08 -7.96
C THR A 59 -2.50 0.93 -7.85
N GLU A 60 -3.69 0.58 -8.33
CA GLU A 60 -4.87 1.46 -8.24
C GLU A 60 -5.33 1.63 -6.80
N ALA A 61 -5.28 0.57 -5.99
CA ALA A 61 -5.61 0.64 -4.57
C ALA A 61 -4.66 1.58 -3.81
N ASP A 62 -3.37 1.48 -4.04
CA ASP A 62 -2.37 2.36 -3.42
C ASP A 62 -2.49 3.81 -3.90
N MET A 63 -2.82 4.05 -5.17
CA MET A 63 -3.11 5.39 -5.68
C MET A 63 -4.36 5.98 -5.02
N CYS A 64 -5.40 5.19 -4.85
CA CYS A 64 -6.63 5.58 -4.17
C CYS A 64 -6.35 5.90 -2.70
N ALA A 65 -5.62 5.04 -2.00
CA ALA A 65 -5.22 5.25 -0.60
C ALA A 65 -4.44 6.56 -0.42
N ALA A 66 -3.50 6.86 -1.32
CA ALA A 66 -2.76 8.13 -1.30
C ALA A 66 -3.68 9.36 -1.43
N ARG A 67 -4.68 9.30 -2.32
CA ARG A 67 -5.66 10.39 -2.50
C ARG A 67 -6.55 10.55 -1.28
N ILE A 68 -7.05 9.45 -0.72
CA ILE A 68 -7.87 9.46 0.50
C ILE A 68 -7.07 10.05 1.67
N ALA A 69 -5.83 9.61 1.85
CA ALA A 69 -4.97 10.12 2.90
C ALA A 69 -4.75 11.63 2.79
N ARG A 70 -4.44 12.14 1.61
CA ARG A 70 -4.29 13.58 1.38
C ARG A 70 -5.58 14.36 1.63
N LEU A 71 -6.71 13.83 1.19
CA LEU A 71 -8.02 14.45 1.42
C LEU A 71 -8.35 14.50 2.93
N LYS A 72 -8.14 13.39 3.62
CA LYS A 72 -8.48 13.26 5.05
C LYS A 72 -7.59 14.11 5.95
N THR A 73 -6.29 14.17 5.65
CA THR A 73 -5.31 14.86 6.51
C THR A 73 -5.08 16.31 6.11
N GLY A 74 -5.37 16.70 4.89
CA GLY A 74 -4.97 17.98 4.30
C GLY A 74 -3.45 18.08 4.03
N HIS A 75 -2.69 17.02 4.29
CA HIS A 75 -1.26 16.97 4.10
C HIS A 75 -0.87 16.55 2.68
N LYS A 76 0.41 16.79 2.30
CA LYS A 76 0.88 16.60 0.92
C LYS A 76 1.78 15.40 0.74
N ASN A 77 2.69 15.17 1.70
CA ASN A 77 3.79 14.23 1.51
C ASN A 77 3.39 12.79 1.83
N ILE A 78 4.02 11.86 1.16
CA ILE A 78 3.94 10.42 1.40
C ILE A 78 5.31 9.94 1.83
N LEU A 79 5.36 9.15 2.89
CA LEU A 79 6.54 8.39 3.27
C LEU A 79 6.25 6.91 3.01
N LYS A 80 7.13 6.24 2.29
CA LYS A 80 7.01 4.81 2.04
C LYS A 80 8.23 4.07 2.57
N MET A 81 8.03 2.85 3.00
CA MET A 81 9.14 2.00 3.42
C MET A 81 10.04 1.69 2.22
N GLY A 82 11.31 2.00 2.34
CA GLY A 82 12.30 1.75 1.29
C GLY A 82 12.41 0.25 1.00
N GLY A 83 12.44 -0.09 -0.29
CA GLY A 83 12.42 -1.47 -0.78
C GLY A 83 11.04 -2.09 -0.92
N ALA A 84 9.98 -1.50 -0.34
CA ALA A 84 8.63 -1.99 -0.46
C ALA A 84 8.01 -1.62 -1.83
N TYR A 85 7.26 -2.56 -2.41
CA TYR A 85 6.59 -2.37 -3.68
C TYR A 85 5.12 -2.00 -3.48
N HIS A 86 4.77 -0.79 -3.91
CA HIS A 86 3.39 -0.25 -3.86
C HIS A 86 2.86 0.08 -5.27
N GLY A 87 3.10 -0.84 -6.19
CA GLY A 87 2.74 -0.63 -7.59
C GLY A 87 3.74 0.25 -8.33
N TRP A 88 3.40 0.56 -9.56
CA TRP A 88 4.28 1.25 -10.51
C TRP A 88 3.73 2.62 -10.95
N SER A 89 2.77 3.17 -10.20
CA SER A 89 2.38 4.56 -10.41
C SER A 89 3.58 5.48 -10.14
N ASP A 90 3.72 6.51 -10.94
CA ASP A 90 4.89 7.39 -10.93
C ASP A 90 5.30 7.83 -9.52
N GLN A 91 4.35 8.31 -8.72
CA GLN A 91 4.66 8.80 -7.36
C GLN A 91 5.08 7.71 -6.37
N LEU A 92 4.63 6.44 -6.56
CA LEU A 92 4.94 5.34 -5.65
C LEU A 92 6.07 4.44 -6.16
N ALA A 93 6.52 4.66 -7.40
CA ALA A 93 7.69 4.01 -7.97
C ALA A 93 9.02 4.51 -7.38
N TYR A 94 9.01 5.14 -6.22
CA TYR A 94 10.15 5.69 -5.50
C TYR A 94 10.68 4.68 -4.48
N GLY A 95 12.00 4.46 -4.43
CA GLY A 95 12.61 3.55 -3.46
C GLY A 95 12.13 2.11 -3.57
N MET A 96 11.80 1.64 -4.77
CA MET A 96 11.38 0.26 -5.01
C MET A 96 12.54 -0.72 -4.84
N ARG A 97 12.24 -1.93 -4.35
CA ARG A 97 13.11 -3.10 -4.20
C ARG A 97 14.25 -2.94 -3.19
N VAL A 98 15.08 -1.91 -3.28
CA VAL A 98 16.24 -1.72 -2.39
C VAL A 98 16.07 -0.41 -1.63
N PRO A 99 16.11 -0.43 -0.27
CA PRO A 99 16.06 0.80 0.52
C PRO A 99 17.22 1.75 0.19
N GLY A 100 16.95 3.05 0.17
CA GLY A 100 17.95 4.09 -0.11
C GLY A 100 18.14 4.41 -1.60
N THR A 101 17.48 3.68 -2.50
CA THR A 101 17.64 3.90 -3.95
C THR A 101 16.84 5.08 -4.49
N LYS A 102 15.86 5.56 -3.73
CA LYS A 102 15.03 6.71 -4.12
C LYS A 102 14.46 6.55 -5.54
N GLY A 103 14.67 7.55 -6.41
CA GLY A 103 14.24 7.51 -7.81
C GLY A 103 15.14 6.74 -8.77
N ILE A 104 16.28 6.20 -8.32
CA ILE A 104 17.29 5.59 -9.21
C ILE A 104 16.71 4.41 -10.01
N MET A 105 15.82 3.62 -9.41
CA MET A 105 15.21 2.46 -10.04
C MET A 105 13.96 2.80 -10.89
N SER A 106 13.59 4.07 -10.95
CA SER A 106 12.37 4.55 -11.62
C SER A 106 12.70 5.38 -12.85
N LYS A 107 13.55 4.82 -13.70
CA LYS A 107 13.94 5.47 -14.96
C LYS A 107 12.70 5.77 -15.81
N GLY A 108 12.66 6.98 -16.38
CA GLY A 108 11.52 7.45 -17.18
C GLY A 108 10.49 8.25 -16.38
N VAL A 109 10.53 8.23 -15.05
CA VAL A 109 9.68 9.09 -14.21
C VAL A 109 10.38 10.42 -13.99
N PRO A 110 9.75 11.55 -14.34
CA PRO A 110 10.35 12.88 -14.10
C PRO A 110 10.55 13.16 -12.61
N ASN A 111 11.70 13.72 -12.22
CA ASN A 111 12.05 13.96 -10.82
C ASN A 111 11.02 14.79 -10.04
N PHE A 112 10.33 15.72 -10.70
CA PHE A 112 9.32 16.56 -10.03
C PHE A 112 8.13 15.77 -9.50
N VAL A 113 7.85 14.58 -10.04
CA VAL A 113 6.76 13.70 -9.57
C VAL A 113 7.04 13.22 -8.15
N PHE A 114 8.31 13.06 -7.80
CA PHE A 114 8.73 12.62 -6.46
C PHE A 114 8.83 13.74 -5.43
N LYS A 115 8.48 14.98 -5.78
CA LYS A 115 8.60 16.14 -4.88
C LYS A 115 7.92 15.92 -3.51
N HIS A 116 6.88 15.11 -3.49
CA HIS A 116 6.08 14.82 -2.30
C HIS A 116 6.12 13.34 -1.90
N THR A 117 7.17 12.63 -2.30
CA THR A 117 7.38 11.22 -1.92
C THR A 117 8.82 11.06 -1.43
N ASP A 118 8.99 10.44 -0.27
CA ASP A 118 10.29 10.06 0.26
C ASP A 118 10.20 8.66 0.88
N GLU A 119 11.34 8.04 1.13
CA GLU A 119 11.43 6.72 1.73
C GLU A 119 12.08 6.78 3.12
N PHE A 120 11.74 5.85 3.97
CA PHE A 120 12.39 5.58 5.26
C PHE A 120 12.91 4.15 5.31
N PHE A 121 13.97 3.93 6.11
CA PHE A 121 14.55 2.60 6.22
C PHE A 121 13.70 1.64 7.05
N PRO A 122 13.56 0.37 6.61
CA PRO A 122 12.90 -0.68 7.41
C PRO A 122 13.57 -0.82 8.79
N ASN A 123 12.76 -1.02 9.83
CA ASN A 123 13.20 -1.17 11.23
C ASN A 123 13.95 0.04 11.84
N ASP A 124 13.86 1.20 11.20
CA ASP A 124 14.47 2.45 11.68
C ASP A 124 13.39 3.50 12.03
N LEU A 125 12.97 3.52 13.30
CA LEU A 125 11.99 4.49 13.79
C LEU A 125 12.57 5.91 13.87
N GLU A 126 13.87 6.05 14.06
CA GLU A 126 14.53 7.36 14.13
C GLU A 126 14.53 8.03 12.76
N ASP A 127 14.85 7.26 11.71
CA ASP A 127 14.76 7.76 10.33
C ASP A 127 13.33 8.14 9.96
N LEU A 128 12.34 7.29 10.30
CA LEU A 128 10.93 7.59 10.07
C LEU A 128 10.51 8.89 10.79
N GLU A 129 10.85 9.02 12.08
CA GLU A 129 10.50 10.21 12.84
C GLU A 129 11.18 11.47 12.30
N ARG A 130 12.45 11.37 11.95
CA ARG A 130 13.22 12.47 11.35
C ARG A 130 12.54 12.99 10.09
N LYS A 131 12.07 12.09 9.22
CA LYS A 131 11.36 12.45 7.98
C LYS A 131 9.97 13.02 8.24
N LEU A 132 9.24 12.47 9.20
CA LEU A 132 7.95 13.02 9.64
C LEU A 132 8.11 14.45 10.16
N LYS A 133 9.15 14.72 10.95
CA LYS A 133 9.49 16.08 11.43
C LYS A 133 9.81 17.03 10.26
N ALA A 134 10.66 16.61 9.34
CA ALA A 134 11.03 17.43 8.18
C ALA A 134 9.81 17.78 7.31
N ASN A 135 8.91 16.84 7.10
CA ASN A 135 7.70 17.04 6.30
C ASN A 135 6.72 18.08 6.88
N ARG A 136 6.77 18.37 8.19
CA ARG A 136 5.98 19.47 8.76
C ARG A 136 6.24 20.81 8.08
N LEU A 137 7.47 21.04 7.66
CA LEU A 137 7.89 22.28 6.99
C LEU A 137 7.44 22.34 5.51
N THR A 138 7.03 21.22 4.92
CA THR A 138 6.70 21.12 3.51
C THR A 138 5.24 20.69 3.24
N GLY A 139 4.38 20.80 4.24
CA GLY A 139 2.95 20.56 4.12
C GLY A 139 2.46 19.25 4.75
N GLY A 140 3.23 18.69 5.69
CA GLY A 140 2.86 17.51 6.48
C GLY A 140 2.93 16.17 5.72
N THR A 141 2.89 15.07 6.46
CA THR A 141 2.81 13.72 5.88
C THR A 141 1.36 13.25 5.88
N ALA A 142 0.83 12.92 4.72
CA ALA A 142 -0.52 12.40 4.56
C ALA A 142 -0.60 10.91 4.90
N ALA A 143 0.37 10.13 4.42
CA ALA A 143 0.40 8.70 4.62
C ALA A 143 1.82 8.18 4.85
N VAL A 144 1.90 7.16 5.68
CA VAL A 144 3.06 6.28 5.84
C VAL A 144 2.69 4.93 5.24
N TYR A 145 3.39 4.51 4.19
CA TYR A 145 3.21 3.22 3.53
C TYR A 145 4.25 2.24 4.05
N LEU A 146 3.81 1.10 4.51
CA LEU A 146 4.69 0.01 4.92
C LEU A 146 4.16 -1.35 4.44
N GLU A 147 5.07 -2.29 4.32
CA GLU A 147 4.78 -3.68 4.03
C GLU A 147 4.98 -4.48 5.33
N PRO A 148 3.89 -5.04 5.94
CA PRO A 148 3.96 -5.63 7.29
C PRO A 148 4.92 -6.81 7.41
N MET A 149 5.12 -7.56 6.32
CA MET A 149 6.08 -8.67 6.29
C MET A 149 7.50 -8.21 5.97
N GLY A 150 7.66 -6.97 5.54
CA GLY A 150 8.91 -6.38 5.11
C GLY A 150 9.12 -6.36 3.60
N PRO A 151 9.99 -5.47 3.13
CA PRO A 151 10.26 -5.28 1.71
C PRO A 151 10.65 -6.58 0.99
N GLU A 152 10.41 -6.61 -0.32
CA GLU A 152 10.71 -7.74 -1.19
C GLU A 152 10.06 -9.06 -0.72
N SER A 153 8.75 -9.00 -0.38
CA SER A 153 7.97 -10.16 0.07
C SER A 153 8.55 -10.81 1.34
N GLY A 154 9.08 -10.00 2.25
CA GLY A 154 9.58 -10.46 3.54
C GLY A 154 11.04 -10.93 3.54
N THR A 155 11.79 -10.71 2.47
CA THR A 155 13.25 -10.98 2.46
C THR A 155 14.00 -10.07 3.44
N ARG A 156 13.39 -8.96 3.84
CA ARG A 156 13.85 -8.05 4.89
C ARG A 156 12.76 -7.89 5.94
N PRO A 157 12.56 -8.85 6.84
CA PRO A 157 11.44 -8.85 7.76
C PRO A 157 11.47 -7.62 8.68
N VAL A 158 10.30 -7.07 8.96
CA VAL A 158 10.13 -5.97 9.91
C VAL A 158 9.65 -6.50 11.26
N SER A 159 10.14 -5.88 12.33
CA SER A 159 9.74 -6.28 13.67
C SER A 159 8.35 -5.76 14.02
N ARG A 160 7.67 -6.46 14.94
CA ARG A 160 6.37 -6.00 15.47
C ARG A 160 6.50 -4.67 16.21
N GLU A 161 7.63 -4.47 16.90
CA GLU A 161 7.96 -3.23 17.60
C GLU A 161 8.04 -2.07 16.63
N PHE A 162 8.69 -2.29 15.48
CA PHE A 162 8.78 -1.29 14.42
C PHE A 162 7.39 -0.93 13.88
N VAL A 163 6.55 -1.91 13.52
CA VAL A 163 5.18 -1.65 13.01
C VAL A 163 4.35 -0.87 14.03
N ARG A 164 4.40 -1.25 15.31
CA ARG A 164 3.71 -0.52 16.39
C ARG A 164 4.27 0.89 16.59
N GLY A 165 5.59 1.04 16.50
CA GLY A 165 6.27 2.33 16.56
C GLY A 165 5.87 3.24 15.40
N ALA A 166 5.86 2.71 14.19
CA ALA A 166 5.45 3.44 12.99
C ALA A 166 3.99 3.91 13.10
N ALA A 167 3.09 3.04 13.59
CA ALA A 167 1.68 3.41 13.81
C ALA A 167 1.52 4.53 14.85
N ARG A 168 2.31 4.50 15.92
CA ARG A 168 2.32 5.57 16.92
C ARG A 168 2.83 6.88 16.35
N LEU A 169 3.97 6.85 15.64
CA LEU A 169 4.55 8.02 15.00
C LEU A 169 3.61 8.60 13.94
N ALA A 170 3.03 7.78 13.08
CA ALA A 170 2.08 8.26 12.07
C ALA A 170 0.94 9.05 12.74
N ARG A 171 0.31 8.51 13.79
CA ARG A 171 -0.73 9.21 14.56
C ARG A 171 -0.24 10.51 15.20
N GLN A 172 0.94 10.49 15.82
CA GLN A 172 1.53 11.67 16.48
C GLN A 172 1.77 12.81 15.50
N TYR A 173 2.07 12.50 14.25
CA TYR A 173 2.32 13.49 13.19
C TYR A 173 1.10 13.74 12.28
N GLY A 174 -0.06 13.19 12.63
CA GLY A 174 -1.31 13.40 11.87
C GLY A 174 -1.34 12.71 10.51
N ALA A 175 -0.52 11.69 10.31
CA ALA A 175 -0.50 10.86 9.12
C ALA A 175 -1.37 9.61 9.28
N LEU A 176 -1.88 9.08 8.18
CA LEU A 176 -2.48 7.75 8.13
C LEU A 176 -1.38 6.68 7.91
N LEU A 177 -1.60 5.46 8.42
CA LEU A 177 -0.77 4.30 8.19
C LEU A 177 -1.51 3.34 7.27
#